data_2cb86033177f4aee7a1a636f9a3bde9d
#
_entry.id   2cb86033177f4aee7a1a636f9a3bde9d
#
_cell.length_a   1.000
_cell.length_b   1.000
_cell.length_c   1.000
_cell.angle_alpha   90.00
_cell.angle_beta   90.00
_cell.angle_gamma   90.00
#
_symmetry.space_group_name_H-M   'P 1'
#
loop_
_entity.id
_entity.type
_entity.pdbx_description
1 polymer ?
#
loop_
_entity_poly.entity_id
_entity_poly.type
_entity_poly.pdbx_seq_one_letter_code
_entity_poly.pdbx_strand_id
1 'polypeptide(L)'
;MKTLLSLKSILPLALLFCATSISANKIISVADFGLKPDSRVNAVPFVQKAIDTCKKNPGSTLVFPKGRYDFWAQHAIEKEYHETNTYDVNPKILAVLLDEVNDLTIDGDGSEFIMHGRMQPFTLDHCQNITLKNFTVDWDIPLTAQGTVVESTPDFMEIEIDTCQYPYIIENKRLTFVGEGWKSSVWSIMQFDPETHFVLPNTGDNLGWRGYDAMKVSRGRVRLSDPNREANKFYPAAGTILVLRHSTRDHAGIFIFHSTNTKMENLKLFHTCGLGILSQYSKDISFNDVHIIPNTSKGRVLSGHDDGFHFMGCSGLLKIENCSWAGLMDDPINIHGTCSRIMEVLSPTHIKCKFMQDMSEGMEWGRPNETIGFIEHNTMRTAATGKITKFEALNKAEFIIELSAPLPTEVGAGYVIENLTCTPDAEIRNCHFGSCRARGLLVSTPGKVVIEDNVFESSGSAILIAGDANAWYESGAVKDVLIRNNDFRYPCNSSLYQFCEAVISIDPEIPTPEQKYPYHRNIRIVDNTFHLFDYPILFARSVDGLTFSNNTLIRDTTYQPYHYRKEGITLKACKSVIISNNKIEGDVLGRTVKFENMKSSDIKIGKNPFFQKIK
;
A
#
# COMPACT_ATOMS: atom_id res chain seq x y z
N MET A 1 -65.79 36.37 -51.58
CA MET A 1 -64.85 36.56 -50.47
C MET A 1 -64.31 35.19 -50.14
N LYS A 2 -63.02 34.97 -50.38
CA LYS A 2 -62.38 33.65 -50.37
C LYS A 2 -61.80 33.40 -49.00
N THR A 3 -62.22 32.29 -48.37
CA THR A 3 -61.69 31.78 -47.11
C THR A 3 -60.48 30.85 -47.39
N LEU A 4 -59.32 31.17 -46.87
CA LEU A 4 -58.14 30.31 -46.94
C LEU A 4 -58.15 29.28 -45.79
N LEU A 5 -58.10 28.00 -46.11
CA LEU A 5 -57.85 26.89 -45.21
C LEU A 5 -56.34 26.71 -45.03
N SER A 6 -55.83 26.72 -43.78
CA SER A 6 -54.46 26.39 -43.45
C SER A 6 -54.37 24.90 -43.18
N LEU A 7 -53.55 24.17 -43.92
CA LEU A 7 -53.14 22.81 -43.64
C LEU A 7 -52.12 22.85 -42.49
N LYS A 8 -52.39 22.17 -41.35
CA LYS A 8 -51.43 21.82 -40.34
C LYS A 8 -50.76 20.50 -40.69
N SER A 9 -49.49 20.55 -41.01
CA SER A 9 -48.66 19.38 -41.20
C SER A 9 -48.39 18.72 -39.85
N ILE A 10 -48.82 17.47 -39.65
CA ILE A 10 -48.50 16.61 -38.50
C ILE A 10 -47.22 15.87 -38.87
N LEU A 11 -46.14 16.19 -38.15
CA LEU A 11 -44.87 15.44 -38.18
C LEU A 11 -45.02 14.21 -37.27
N PRO A 12 -44.74 12.99 -37.72
CA PRO A 12 -44.73 11.84 -36.82
C PRO A 12 -43.45 11.84 -35.99
N LEU A 13 -43.62 11.91 -34.69
CA LEU A 13 -42.53 11.73 -33.69
C LEU A 13 -42.14 10.25 -33.69
N ALA A 14 -41.05 9.91 -34.34
CA ALA A 14 -40.46 8.57 -34.25
C ALA A 14 -39.82 8.41 -32.86
N LEU A 15 -40.47 7.71 -31.95
CA LEU A 15 -39.88 7.23 -30.71
C LEU A 15 -38.84 6.17 -31.05
N LEU A 16 -37.57 6.53 -30.94
CA LEU A 16 -36.47 5.58 -30.92
C LEU A 16 -36.53 4.82 -29.58
N PHE A 17 -37.11 3.63 -29.57
CA PHE A 17 -36.94 2.69 -28.48
C PHE A 17 -35.48 2.19 -28.55
N CYS A 18 -34.59 2.74 -27.73
CA CYS A 18 -33.37 2.06 -27.37
C CYS A 18 -33.76 0.81 -26.54
N ALA A 19 -33.88 -0.32 -27.22
CA ALA A 19 -33.96 -1.61 -26.54
C ALA A 19 -32.59 -1.84 -25.88
N THR A 20 -32.50 -1.51 -24.61
CA THR A 20 -31.43 -2.07 -23.75
C THR A 20 -31.70 -3.57 -23.68
N SER A 21 -31.01 -4.33 -24.52
CA SER A 21 -30.94 -5.78 -24.36
C SER A 21 -30.32 -6.05 -22.98
N ILE A 22 -31.13 -6.45 -22.03
CA ILE A 22 -30.67 -7.10 -20.79
C ILE A 22 -30.05 -8.40 -21.28
N SER A 23 -28.73 -8.41 -21.52
CA SER A 23 -27.99 -9.62 -21.77
C SER A 23 -28.11 -10.47 -20.52
N ALA A 24 -28.72 -11.64 -20.62
CA ALA A 24 -28.73 -12.59 -19.53
C ALA A 24 -27.28 -12.91 -19.16
N ASN A 25 -26.91 -12.78 -17.88
CA ASN A 25 -25.56 -13.10 -17.38
C ASN A 25 -25.19 -14.50 -17.86
N LYS A 26 -24.27 -14.59 -18.84
CA LYS A 26 -23.79 -15.88 -19.35
C LYS A 26 -22.80 -16.46 -18.37
N ILE A 27 -23.10 -17.63 -17.83
CA ILE A 27 -22.14 -18.38 -17.00
C ILE A 27 -21.24 -19.18 -17.93
N ILE A 28 -19.93 -19.04 -17.76
CA ILE A 28 -18.88 -19.74 -18.47
C ILE A 28 -18.05 -20.44 -17.41
N SER A 29 -17.86 -21.75 -17.49
CA SER A 29 -17.05 -22.51 -16.54
C SER A 29 -15.68 -22.81 -17.11
N VAL A 30 -14.62 -22.72 -16.30
CA VAL A 30 -13.28 -23.21 -16.70
C VAL A 30 -13.29 -24.70 -17.03
N ALA A 31 -14.26 -25.45 -16.48
CA ALA A 31 -14.45 -26.87 -16.79
C ALA A 31 -14.88 -27.12 -18.26
N ASP A 32 -15.54 -26.16 -18.88
CA ASP A 32 -15.94 -26.22 -20.31
C ASP A 32 -14.71 -26.23 -21.24
N PHE A 33 -13.57 -25.76 -20.74
CA PHE A 33 -12.28 -25.73 -21.44
C PHE A 33 -11.39 -26.90 -21.06
N GLY A 34 -11.87 -27.83 -20.23
CA GLY A 34 -11.16 -29.05 -19.80
C GLY A 34 -10.38 -28.92 -18.50
N LEU A 35 -10.44 -27.77 -17.81
CA LEU A 35 -9.78 -27.58 -16.51
C LEU A 35 -10.69 -28.12 -15.39
N LYS A 36 -10.22 -29.13 -14.66
CA LYS A 36 -10.93 -29.70 -13.51
C LYS A 36 -10.28 -29.26 -12.21
N PRO A 37 -11.09 -29.04 -11.15
CA PRO A 37 -10.53 -28.81 -9.81
C PRO A 37 -9.66 -29.98 -9.38
N ASP A 38 -8.67 -29.73 -8.53
CA ASP A 38 -7.75 -30.71 -7.92
C ASP A 38 -6.92 -31.56 -8.91
N SER A 39 -6.94 -31.19 -10.18
CA SER A 39 -6.26 -31.94 -11.25
C SER A 39 -4.73 -31.80 -11.25
N ARG A 40 -4.22 -30.78 -10.55
CA ARG A 40 -2.79 -30.44 -10.53
C ARG A 40 -2.16 -30.16 -11.90
N VAL A 41 -2.96 -29.93 -12.93
CA VAL A 41 -2.46 -29.47 -14.23
C VAL A 41 -2.30 -27.94 -14.21
N ASN A 42 -1.40 -27.43 -15.06
CA ASN A 42 -1.22 -25.99 -15.19
C ASN A 42 -2.50 -25.32 -15.71
N ALA A 43 -3.12 -24.51 -14.88
CA ALA A 43 -4.40 -23.85 -15.17
C ALA A 43 -4.27 -22.73 -16.23
N VAL A 44 -3.09 -22.11 -16.36
CA VAL A 44 -2.87 -20.94 -17.23
C VAL A 44 -3.49 -21.05 -18.62
N PRO A 45 -3.18 -22.09 -19.45
CA PRO A 45 -3.68 -22.13 -20.82
C PRO A 45 -5.20 -22.33 -20.92
N PHE A 46 -5.82 -22.93 -19.93
CA PHE A 46 -7.28 -23.16 -19.91
C PHE A 46 -8.01 -21.87 -19.50
N VAL A 47 -7.51 -21.21 -18.46
CA VAL A 47 -8.07 -19.97 -17.93
C VAL A 47 -7.99 -18.86 -19.00
N GLN A 48 -6.85 -18.75 -19.70
CA GLN A 48 -6.71 -17.74 -20.75
C GLN A 48 -7.74 -17.95 -21.89
N LYS A 49 -7.97 -19.19 -22.33
CA LYS A 49 -9.03 -19.49 -23.33
C LYS A 49 -10.42 -19.15 -22.83
N ALA A 50 -10.69 -19.37 -21.55
CA ALA A 50 -11.96 -18.99 -20.94
C ALA A 50 -12.13 -17.47 -20.92
N ILE A 51 -11.10 -16.71 -20.56
CA ILE A 51 -11.08 -15.24 -20.57
C ILE A 51 -11.30 -14.71 -22.00
N ASP A 52 -10.61 -15.26 -23.01
CA ASP A 52 -10.81 -14.88 -24.42
C ASP A 52 -12.26 -15.10 -24.88
N THR A 53 -12.94 -16.08 -24.30
CA THR A 53 -14.35 -16.32 -24.54
C THR A 53 -15.23 -15.32 -23.81
N CYS A 54 -14.89 -14.97 -22.55
CA CYS A 54 -15.58 -13.94 -21.80
C CYS A 54 -15.45 -12.57 -22.46
N LYS A 55 -14.26 -12.20 -22.95
CA LYS A 55 -14.00 -10.95 -23.68
C LYS A 55 -14.95 -10.77 -24.88
N LYS A 56 -15.38 -11.85 -25.52
CA LYS A 56 -16.36 -11.86 -26.63
C LYS A 56 -17.81 -11.86 -26.14
N ASN A 57 -18.04 -12.01 -24.86
CA ASN A 57 -19.36 -12.08 -24.24
C ASN A 57 -19.40 -11.16 -22.99
N PRO A 58 -19.39 -9.83 -23.15
CA PRO A 58 -19.48 -8.89 -22.02
C PRO A 58 -20.70 -9.19 -21.13
N GLY A 59 -20.59 -8.99 -19.83
CA GLY A 59 -21.61 -9.32 -18.85
C GLY A 59 -21.60 -10.79 -18.40
N SER A 60 -20.60 -11.57 -18.81
CA SER A 60 -20.46 -12.97 -18.36
C SER A 60 -19.88 -13.10 -16.97
N THR A 61 -20.14 -14.27 -16.35
CA THR A 61 -19.47 -14.72 -15.14
C THR A 61 -18.62 -15.95 -15.49
N LEU A 62 -17.29 -15.84 -15.28
CA LEU A 62 -16.37 -16.97 -15.35
C LEU A 62 -16.32 -17.66 -13.98
N VAL A 63 -16.74 -18.91 -13.93
CA VAL A 63 -16.81 -19.70 -12.69
C VAL A 63 -15.70 -20.72 -12.66
N PHE A 64 -15.02 -20.82 -11.51
CA PHE A 64 -14.11 -21.91 -11.16
C PHE A 64 -14.87 -22.84 -10.20
N PRO A 65 -15.31 -24.04 -10.64
CA PRO A 65 -15.88 -25.02 -9.71
C PRO A 65 -14.95 -25.25 -8.52
N LYS A 66 -15.53 -25.31 -7.31
CA LYS A 66 -14.76 -25.35 -6.07
C LYS A 66 -13.68 -26.43 -6.06
N GLY A 67 -12.45 -26.04 -5.73
CA GLY A 67 -11.28 -26.91 -5.59
C GLY A 67 -9.97 -26.16 -5.76
N ARG A 68 -8.87 -26.87 -5.87
CA ARG A 68 -7.53 -26.30 -6.06
C ARG A 68 -7.18 -26.20 -7.54
N TYR A 69 -6.62 -25.06 -7.92
CA TYR A 69 -6.08 -24.76 -9.25
C TYR A 69 -4.64 -24.30 -9.14
N ASP A 70 -3.75 -24.94 -9.88
CA ASP A 70 -2.32 -24.71 -9.83
C ASP A 70 -1.86 -23.94 -11.07
N PHE A 71 -1.04 -22.90 -10.89
CA PHE A 71 -0.56 -22.01 -11.94
C PHE A 71 0.97 -22.02 -11.98
N TRP A 72 1.57 -22.44 -13.11
CA TRP A 72 3.01 -22.42 -13.32
C TRP A 72 3.42 -21.41 -14.37
N ALA A 73 4.65 -20.90 -14.27
CA ALA A 73 5.23 -19.98 -15.24
C ALA A 73 5.28 -20.54 -16.67
N GLN A 74 5.31 -21.86 -16.81
CA GLN A 74 5.21 -22.49 -18.12
C GLN A 74 3.87 -22.16 -18.79
N HIS A 75 3.91 -21.60 -20.00
CA HIS A 75 2.76 -21.08 -20.75
C HIS A 75 2.09 -19.85 -20.15
N ALA A 76 2.66 -19.23 -19.13
CA ALA A 76 2.22 -17.92 -18.67
C ALA A 76 2.45 -16.85 -19.75
N ILE A 77 1.66 -15.79 -19.67
CA ILE A 77 1.85 -14.65 -20.56
C ILE A 77 2.99 -13.79 -20.02
N GLU A 78 3.93 -13.44 -20.90
CA GLU A 78 5.00 -12.51 -20.60
C GLU A 78 4.66 -11.14 -21.18
N LYS A 79 4.62 -10.10 -20.33
CA LYS A 79 4.35 -8.72 -20.77
C LYS A 79 5.18 -7.73 -19.95
N GLU A 80 5.71 -6.69 -20.59
CA GLU A 80 6.44 -5.64 -19.91
C GLU A 80 5.46 -4.70 -19.20
N TYR A 81 5.73 -4.45 -17.90
CA TYR A 81 5.04 -3.46 -17.09
C TYR A 81 6.03 -2.72 -16.20
N HIS A 82 5.84 -1.42 -16.06
CA HIS A 82 6.53 -0.59 -15.08
C HIS A 82 5.60 -0.37 -13.89
N GLU A 83 5.72 -1.24 -12.91
CA GLU A 83 4.96 -1.20 -11.66
C GLU A 83 5.67 -0.27 -10.67
N THR A 84 4.95 0.74 -10.17
CA THR A 84 5.51 1.66 -9.17
C THR A 84 5.97 0.91 -7.92
N ASN A 85 6.94 1.47 -7.21
CA ASN A 85 7.47 0.90 -5.96
C ASN A 85 7.89 -0.58 -6.07
N THR A 86 8.22 -1.02 -7.29
CA THR A 86 8.60 -2.40 -7.61
C THR A 86 9.92 -2.38 -8.39
N TYR A 87 10.80 -3.36 -8.15
CA TYR A 87 12.01 -3.48 -8.97
C TYR A 87 11.64 -3.81 -10.42
N ASP A 88 12.35 -3.21 -11.35
CA ASP A 88 12.11 -3.35 -12.79
C ASP A 88 12.57 -4.73 -13.32
N VAL A 89 11.90 -5.77 -12.83
CA VAL A 89 12.05 -7.14 -13.34
C VAL A 89 11.03 -7.33 -14.45
N ASN A 90 11.51 -7.42 -15.68
CA ASN A 90 10.68 -7.57 -16.88
C ASN A 90 11.24 -8.66 -17.82
N PRO A 91 10.38 -9.35 -18.61
CA PRO A 91 8.93 -9.24 -18.57
C PRO A 91 8.32 -9.78 -17.27
N LYS A 92 7.12 -9.30 -16.91
CA LYS A 92 6.31 -9.89 -15.84
C LYS A 92 5.73 -11.22 -16.31
N ILE A 93 5.67 -12.20 -15.42
CA ILE A 93 5.11 -13.54 -15.68
C ILE A 93 3.68 -13.56 -15.14
N LEU A 94 2.68 -13.61 -16.00
CA LEU A 94 1.28 -13.40 -15.68
C LEU A 94 0.51 -14.73 -15.71
N ALA A 95 -0.10 -15.10 -14.57
CA ALA A 95 -0.92 -16.30 -14.49
C ALA A 95 -2.29 -16.06 -15.16
N VAL A 96 -2.94 -14.95 -14.85
CA VAL A 96 -4.24 -14.53 -15.40
C VAL A 96 -4.14 -13.10 -15.89
N LEU A 97 -4.30 -12.90 -17.21
CA LEU A 97 -4.32 -11.57 -17.81
C LEU A 97 -5.71 -11.25 -18.35
N LEU A 98 -6.31 -10.18 -17.84
CA LEU A 98 -7.46 -9.50 -18.43
C LEU A 98 -6.93 -8.25 -19.15
N ASP A 99 -6.92 -8.30 -20.49
CA ASP A 99 -6.43 -7.22 -21.35
C ASP A 99 -7.59 -6.63 -22.15
N GLU A 100 -7.96 -5.38 -21.85
CA GLU A 100 -9.13 -4.69 -22.42
C GLU A 100 -10.45 -5.50 -22.29
N VAL A 101 -10.65 -6.13 -21.13
CA VAL A 101 -11.87 -6.89 -20.83
C VAL A 101 -12.88 -5.99 -20.13
N ASN A 102 -14.13 -6.07 -20.54
CA ASN A 102 -15.22 -5.28 -19.98
C ASN A 102 -16.35 -6.18 -19.46
N ASP A 103 -17.01 -5.73 -18.38
CA ASP A 103 -18.20 -6.34 -17.81
C ASP A 103 -18.02 -7.84 -17.52
N LEU A 104 -16.98 -8.20 -16.74
CA LEU A 104 -16.68 -9.58 -16.37
C LEU A 104 -16.68 -9.76 -14.86
N THR A 105 -17.33 -10.83 -14.39
CA THR A 105 -17.17 -11.37 -13.04
C THR A 105 -16.34 -12.65 -13.10
N ILE A 106 -15.26 -12.73 -12.30
CA ILE A 106 -14.54 -13.98 -12.03
C ILE A 106 -14.96 -14.44 -10.64
N ASP A 107 -15.62 -15.59 -10.59
CA ASP A 107 -16.10 -16.21 -9.34
C ASP A 107 -15.35 -17.53 -9.08
N GLY A 108 -14.54 -17.50 -8.02
CA GLY A 108 -13.77 -18.68 -7.61
C GLY A 108 -14.59 -19.75 -6.88
N ASP A 109 -15.84 -19.47 -6.49
CA ASP A 109 -16.71 -20.42 -5.75
C ASP A 109 -16.04 -21.05 -4.51
N GLY A 110 -15.15 -20.29 -3.85
CA GLY A 110 -14.36 -20.75 -2.71
C GLY A 110 -13.15 -21.61 -3.08
N SER A 111 -12.63 -21.48 -4.29
CA SER A 111 -11.45 -22.20 -4.79
C SER A 111 -10.14 -21.61 -4.27
N GLU A 112 -9.10 -22.47 -4.32
CA GLU A 112 -7.72 -22.13 -3.98
C GLU A 112 -6.88 -22.00 -5.27
N PHE A 113 -6.28 -20.83 -5.48
CA PHE A 113 -5.36 -20.58 -6.59
C PHE A 113 -3.93 -20.61 -6.06
N ILE A 114 -3.18 -21.64 -6.48
CA ILE A 114 -1.83 -21.91 -5.98
C ILE A 114 -0.82 -21.56 -7.06
N MET A 115 0.05 -20.59 -6.73
CA MET A 115 1.11 -20.14 -7.62
C MET A 115 2.39 -20.95 -7.42
N HIS A 116 3.10 -21.19 -8.52
CA HIS A 116 4.36 -21.91 -8.57
C HIS A 116 5.45 -21.01 -9.17
N GLY A 117 6.43 -20.67 -8.34
CA GLY A 117 7.51 -19.79 -8.73
C GLY A 117 7.15 -18.29 -8.64
N ARG A 118 7.94 -17.46 -9.29
CA ARG A 118 7.78 -16.01 -9.30
C ARG A 118 6.82 -15.60 -10.42
N MET A 119 5.60 -15.26 -10.07
CA MET A 119 4.59 -14.87 -11.05
C MET A 119 3.53 -13.97 -10.43
N GLN A 120 2.83 -13.22 -11.27
CA GLN A 120 1.73 -12.32 -10.92
C GLN A 120 0.40 -13.05 -11.10
N PRO A 121 -0.35 -13.30 -10.02
CA PRO A 121 -1.62 -14.04 -10.08
C PRO A 121 -2.66 -13.42 -11.01
N PHE A 122 -2.95 -12.13 -10.86
CA PHE A 122 -3.93 -11.43 -11.69
C PHE A 122 -3.39 -10.10 -12.21
N THR A 123 -3.67 -9.83 -13.48
CA THR A 123 -3.40 -8.53 -14.11
C THR A 123 -4.65 -8.06 -14.85
N LEU A 124 -5.13 -6.85 -14.49
CA LEU A 124 -6.23 -6.16 -15.14
C LEU A 124 -5.64 -4.95 -15.88
N ASP A 125 -5.63 -5.00 -17.20
CA ASP A 125 -5.03 -3.99 -18.06
C ASP A 125 -6.08 -3.34 -18.94
N HIS A 126 -6.34 -2.03 -18.78
CA HIS A 126 -7.37 -1.26 -19.52
C HIS A 126 -8.78 -1.88 -19.44
N CYS A 127 -9.14 -2.42 -18.29
CA CYS A 127 -10.41 -3.10 -18.06
C CYS A 127 -11.48 -2.14 -17.52
N GLN A 128 -12.76 -2.52 -17.69
CA GLN A 128 -13.90 -1.79 -17.15
C GLN A 128 -14.93 -2.75 -16.55
N ASN A 129 -15.48 -2.39 -15.36
CA ASN A 129 -16.54 -3.15 -14.68
C ASN A 129 -16.12 -4.61 -14.39
N ILE A 130 -14.98 -4.81 -13.75
CA ILE A 130 -14.48 -6.15 -13.39
C ILE A 130 -14.79 -6.43 -11.93
N THR A 131 -15.30 -7.65 -11.67
CA THR A 131 -15.46 -8.17 -10.30
C THR A 131 -14.64 -9.44 -10.13
N LEU A 132 -13.74 -9.47 -9.13
CA LEU A 132 -13.04 -10.67 -8.68
C LEU A 132 -13.61 -11.09 -7.33
N LYS A 133 -14.05 -12.34 -7.19
CA LYS A 133 -14.66 -12.76 -5.92
C LYS A 133 -14.51 -14.23 -5.59
N ASN A 134 -14.63 -14.54 -4.28
CA ASN A 134 -14.78 -15.88 -3.71
C ASN A 134 -13.61 -16.83 -4.00
N PHE A 135 -12.36 -16.41 -3.81
CA PHE A 135 -11.20 -17.30 -3.92
C PHE A 135 -10.07 -16.91 -2.98
N THR A 136 -9.13 -17.84 -2.85
CA THR A 136 -7.88 -17.60 -2.14
C THR A 136 -6.69 -17.70 -3.08
N VAL A 137 -5.61 -16.99 -2.78
CA VAL A 137 -4.32 -17.05 -3.48
C VAL A 137 -3.23 -17.42 -2.48
N ASP A 138 -2.44 -18.44 -2.82
CA ASP A 138 -1.28 -18.84 -2.02
C ASP A 138 -0.16 -19.35 -2.95
N TRP A 139 1.01 -19.60 -2.40
CA TRP A 139 2.13 -20.24 -3.08
C TRP A 139 2.40 -21.64 -2.52
N ASP A 140 2.74 -22.57 -3.38
CA ASP A 140 3.14 -23.91 -2.95
C ASP A 140 4.46 -23.82 -2.16
N ILE A 141 5.45 -23.12 -2.70
CA ILE A 141 6.68 -22.72 -2.02
C ILE A 141 6.70 -21.21 -1.87
N PRO A 142 6.49 -20.67 -0.65
CA PRO A 142 6.48 -19.23 -0.44
C PRO A 142 7.81 -18.56 -0.81
N LEU A 143 7.73 -17.32 -1.27
CA LEU A 143 8.88 -16.50 -1.69
C LEU A 143 9.57 -15.78 -0.52
N THR A 144 9.16 -16.05 0.69
CA THR A 144 9.80 -15.61 1.94
C THR A 144 9.68 -16.74 2.95
N ALA A 145 10.73 -16.96 3.70
CA ALA A 145 10.81 -18.08 4.64
C ALA A 145 10.72 -17.63 6.09
N GLN A 146 10.44 -18.57 6.97
CA GLN A 146 10.53 -18.39 8.41
C GLN A 146 11.24 -19.58 9.07
N GLY A 147 11.72 -19.35 10.27
CA GLY A 147 12.30 -20.38 11.12
C GLY A 147 12.16 -20.02 12.60
N THR A 148 12.22 -21.01 13.47
CA THR A 148 12.11 -20.81 14.91
C THR A 148 13.48 -20.89 15.55
N VAL A 149 13.80 -19.96 16.44
CA VAL A 149 15.05 -19.98 17.21
C VAL A 149 15.02 -21.15 18.19
N VAL A 150 16.02 -22.02 18.10
CA VAL A 150 16.18 -23.15 19.02
C VAL A 150 17.16 -22.80 20.12
N GLU A 151 18.26 -22.16 19.75
CA GLU A 151 19.32 -21.73 20.66
C GLU A 151 19.97 -20.42 20.16
N SER A 152 20.36 -19.56 21.09
CA SER A 152 20.99 -18.30 20.79
C SER A 152 22.09 -18.02 21.82
N THR A 153 23.34 -17.95 21.37
CA THR A 153 24.53 -17.71 22.17
C THR A 153 25.30 -16.52 21.60
N PRO A 154 26.34 -16.00 22.29
CA PRO A 154 27.22 -14.98 21.69
C PRO A 154 27.88 -15.41 20.37
N ASP A 155 28.16 -16.70 20.20
CA ASP A 155 28.93 -17.23 19.06
C ASP A 155 28.03 -17.61 17.86
N PHE A 156 26.82 -18.10 18.13
CA PHE A 156 25.92 -18.59 17.09
C PHE A 156 24.44 -18.50 17.48
N MET A 157 23.60 -18.65 16.50
CA MET A 157 22.16 -18.90 16.65
C MET A 157 21.78 -20.14 15.82
N GLU A 158 21.04 -21.07 16.43
CA GLU A 158 20.45 -22.19 15.71
C GLU A 158 18.96 -21.95 15.49
N ILE A 159 18.53 -22.19 14.27
CA ILE A 159 17.14 -22.07 13.86
C ILE A 159 16.64 -23.39 13.27
N GLU A 160 15.38 -23.67 13.51
CA GLU A 160 14.66 -24.77 12.88
C GLU A 160 13.74 -24.23 11.77
N ILE A 161 13.83 -24.84 10.59
CA ILE A 161 13.13 -24.45 9.37
C ILE A 161 12.30 -25.63 8.87
N ASP A 162 11.02 -25.44 8.59
CA ASP A 162 10.20 -26.43 7.90
C ASP A 162 10.64 -26.56 6.45
N THR A 163 11.42 -27.59 6.17
CA THR A 163 11.98 -27.86 4.83
C THR A 163 10.94 -28.27 3.80
N CYS A 164 9.71 -28.61 4.20
CA CYS A 164 8.62 -28.91 3.27
C CYS A 164 8.03 -27.63 2.70
N GLN A 165 7.91 -26.58 3.52
CA GLN A 165 7.43 -25.28 3.07
C GLN A 165 8.56 -24.38 2.55
N TYR A 166 9.75 -24.47 3.14
CA TYR A 166 10.89 -23.58 2.86
C TYR A 166 12.14 -24.40 2.51
N PRO A 167 12.19 -25.02 1.33
CA PRO A 167 13.38 -25.74 0.88
C PRO A 167 14.59 -24.82 0.81
N TYR A 168 15.74 -25.28 1.29
CA TYR A 168 16.97 -24.49 1.28
C TYR A 168 18.21 -25.34 0.98
N ILE A 169 19.26 -24.66 0.54
CA ILE A 169 20.63 -25.16 0.45
C ILE A 169 21.57 -24.24 1.22
N ILE A 170 22.75 -24.70 1.51
CA ILE A 170 23.84 -23.84 1.97
C ILE A 170 24.86 -23.74 0.85
N GLU A 171 24.94 -22.54 0.27
CA GLU A 171 25.83 -22.23 -0.85
C GLU A 171 26.78 -21.11 -0.43
N ASN A 172 28.09 -21.30 -0.59
CA ASN A 172 29.11 -20.34 -0.18
C ASN A 172 28.93 -19.85 1.27
N LYS A 173 28.62 -20.76 2.18
CA LYS A 173 28.31 -20.47 3.59
C LYS A 173 27.07 -19.56 3.80
N ARG A 174 26.20 -19.43 2.83
CA ARG A 174 24.95 -18.66 2.93
C ARG A 174 23.75 -19.57 2.96
N LEU A 175 22.81 -19.27 3.85
CA LEU A 175 21.48 -19.89 3.81
C LEU A 175 20.73 -19.33 2.59
N THR A 176 20.48 -20.21 1.63
CA THR A 176 19.85 -19.86 0.35
C THR A 176 18.60 -20.68 0.17
N PHE A 177 17.45 -20.04 0.13
CA PHE A 177 16.18 -20.67 -0.15
C PHE A 177 16.03 -20.95 -1.64
N VAL A 178 15.38 -22.07 -1.94
CA VAL A 178 15.20 -22.54 -3.31
C VAL A 178 13.75 -22.89 -3.56
N GLY A 179 13.27 -22.59 -4.74
CA GLY A 179 11.90 -22.93 -5.17
C GLY A 179 11.86 -23.16 -6.67
N GLU A 180 10.67 -23.15 -7.21
CA GLU A 180 10.39 -23.42 -8.62
C GLU A 180 10.93 -22.29 -9.50
N GLY A 181 12.10 -22.54 -10.11
CA GLY A 181 12.77 -21.59 -11.00
C GLY A 181 13.48 -20.42 -10.31
N TRP A 182 13.66 -20.45 -8.98
CA TRP A 182 14.36 -19.38 -8.27
C TRP A 182 15.23 -19.90 -7.12
N LYS A 183 16.24 -19.10 -6.76
CA LYS A 183 16.99 -19.22 -5.51
C LYS A 183 17.33 -17.83 -4.99
N SER A 184 17.34 -17.67 -3.66
CA SER A 184 17.62 -16.39 -3.03
C SER A 184 18.20 -16.53 -1.63
N SER A 185 19.26 -15.80 -1.33
CA SER A 185 19.92 -15.82 -0.01
C SER A 185 19.30 -14.81 0.93
N VAL A 186 19.29 -15.15 2.22
CA VAL A 186 18.78 -14.24 3.29
C VAL A 186 19.64 -12.98 3.36
N TRP A 187 18.97 -11.83 3.41
CA TRP A 187 19.62 -10.53 3.53
C TRP A 187 19.15 -9.71 4.73
N SER A 188 18.02 -10.07 5.36
CA SER A 188 17.47 -9.42 6.54
C SER A 188 16.62 -10.40 7.36
N ILE A 189 16.42 -10.09 8.64
CA ILE A 189 15.66 -10.92 9.57
C ILE A 189 14.73 -10.03 10.38
N MET A 190 13.47 -10.44 10.54
CA MET A 190 12.48 -9.84 11.43
C MET A 190 12.12 -10.82 12.54
N GLN A 191 11.74 -10.32 13.72
CA GLN A 191 11.37 -11.11 14.87
C GLN A 191 9.88 -11.03 15.16
N PHE A 192 9.24 -12.18 15.31
CA PHE A 192 7.83 -12.30 15.65
C PHE A 192 7.64 -13.08 16.95
N ASP A 193 6.69 -12.64 17.73
CA ASP A 193 6.24 -13.34 18.93
C ASP A 193 5.54 -14.66 18.56
N PRO A 194 5.91 -15.80 19.17
CA PRO A 194 5.36 -17.10 18.80
C PRO A 194 3.89 -17.31 19.21
N GLU A 195 3.37 -16.54 20.17
CA GLU A 195 2.00 -16.68 20.67
C GLU A 195 1.03 -15.72 19.96
N THR A 196 1.43 -14.45 19.86
CA THR A 196 0.58 -13.41 19.27
C THR A 196 0.75 -13.27 17.76
N HIS A 197 1.88 -13.74 17.22
CA HIS A 197 2.32 -13.52 15.84
C HIS A 197 2.50 -12.03 15.50
N PHE A 198 2.74 -11.19 16.51
CA PHE A 198 3.07 -9.78 16.30
C PHE A 198 4.58 -9.61 16.13
N VAL A 199 4.96 -8.55 15.45
CA VAL A 199 6.36 -8.10 15.46
C VAL A 199 6.75 -7.83 16.92
N LEU A 200 7.87 -8.40 17.35
CA LEU A 200 8.32 -8.27 18.75
C LEU A 200 8.58 -6.80 19.10
N PRO A 201 8.18 -6.38 20.33
CA PRO A 201 8.40 -5.02 20.78
C PRO A 201 9.88 -4.63 20.79
N ASN A 202 10.16 -3.37 20.52
CA ASN A 202 11.51 -2.81 20.50
C ASN A 202 12.49 -3.56 19.59
N THR A 203 11.98 -4.09 18.48
CA THR A 203 12.80 -4.74 17.44
C THR A 203 12.69 -3.99 16.13
N GLY A 204 13.56 -4.32 15.19
CA GLY A 204 13.57 -3.80 13.83
C GLY A 204 14.16 -4.83 12.88
N ASP A 205 14.41 -4.43 11.63
CA ASP A 205 15.14 -5.26 10.69
C ASP A 205 16.56 -5.47 11.15
N ASN A 206 16.99 -6.71 11.25
CA ASN A 206 18.38 -7.00 11.48
C ASN A 206 19.15 -7.10 10.16
N LEU A 207 19.59 -5.95 9.67
CA LEU A 207 20.38 -5.84 8.45
C LEU A 207 21.86 -6.21 8.67
N GLY A 208 22.35 -6.27 9.91
CA GLY A 208 23.71 -6.62 10.27
C GLY A 208 24.11 -8.04 9.91
N TRP A 209 23.15 -8.88 9.61
CA TRP A 209 23.32 -10.28 9.25
C TRP A 209 23.85 -10.54 7.83
N ARG A 210 24.18 -9.53 7.08
CA ARG A 210 24.77 -9.70 5.74
C ARG A 210 26.11 -10.46 5.72
N GLY A 211 26.79 -10.51 6.86
CA GLY A 211 28.11 -11.14 7.04
C GLY A 211 28.11 -12.53 7.66
N TYR A 212 26.95 -13.12 8.01
CA TYR A 212 26.90 -14.41 8.70
C TYR A 212 27.38 -15.59 7.85
N ASP A 213 27.87 -16.62 8.53
CA ASP A 213 28.13 -17.95 7.96
C ASP A 213 27.02 -18.93 8.38
N ALA A 214 26.50 -19.68 7.44
CA ALA A 214 25.51 -20.73 7.70
C ALA A 214 26.14 -22.12 7.64
N MET A 215 25.74 -23.00 8.56
CA MET A 215 26.14 -24.39 8.59
C MET A 215 24.93 -25.29 8.89
N LYS A 216 24.79 -26.38 8.13
CA LYS A 216 23.77 -27.39 8.40
C LYS A 216 24.14 -28.20 9.65
N VAL A 217 23.26 -28.23 10.62
CA VAL A 217 23.40 -29.06 11.83
C VAL A 217 22.72 -30.41 11.63
N SER A 218 21.47 -30.39 11.18
CA SER A 218 20.68 -31.58 10.83
C SER A 218 19.64 -31.22 9.75
N ARG A 219 18.74 -32.14 9.43
CA ARG A 219 17.61 -31.82 8.55
C ARG A 219 16.73 -30.75 9.21
N GLY A 220 16.53 -29.63 8.51
CA GLY A 220 15.74 -28.49 8.98
C GLY A 220 16.47 -27.59 9.99
N ARG A 221 17.60 -28.02 10.58
CA ARG A 221 18.33 -27.23 11.59
C ARG A 221 19.60 -26.62 11.01
N VAL A 222 19.69 -25.29 11.14
CA VAL A 222 20.79 -24.48 10.60
C VAL A 222 21.39 -23.63 11.72
N ARG A 223 22.74 -23.64 11.81
CA ARG A 223 23.49 -22.73 12.66
C ARG A 223 23.93 -21.53 11.84
N LEU A 224 23.67 -20.34 12.35
CA LEU A 224 24.08 -19.07 11.79
C LEU A 224 25.10 -18.43 12.73
N SER A 225 26.29 -18.13 12.23
CA SER A 225 27.38 -17.50 12.99
C SER A 225 27.72 -16.16 12.36
N ASP A 226 27.71 -15.09 13.16
CA ASP A 226 28.06 -13.74 12.71
C ASP A 226 29.18 -13.23 13.62
N PRO A 227 30.39 -12.96 13.10
CA PRO A 227 31.50 -12.45 13.90
C PRO A 227 31.22 -11.06 14.50
N ASN A 228 30.23 -10.33 13.98
CA ASN A 228 29.82 -9.02 14.51
C ASN A 228 28.60 -9.10 15.42
N ARG A 229 28.13 -10.27 15.79
CA ARG A 229 26.91 -10.51 16.54
C ARG A 229 26.90 -9.81 17.90
N GLU A 230 27.99 -9.81 18.60
CA GLU A 230 28.12 -9.13 19.89
C GLU A 230 27.96 -7.61 19.75
N ALA A 231 28.56 -7.02 18.72
CA ALA A 231 28.39 -5.61 18.40
C ALA A 231 26.94 -5.25 18.02
N ASN A 232 26.26 -6.15 17.33
CA ASN A 232 24.87 -5.98 16.90
C ASN A 232 23.86 -6.28 18.02
N LYS A 233 24.28 -6.88 19.14
CA LYS A 233 23.44 -7.28 20.29
C LYS A 233 22.16 -8.03 19.88
N PHE A 234 22.26 -8.90 18.88
CA PHE A 234 21.12 -9.62 18.34
C PHE A 234 21.06 -11.04 18.92
N TYR A 235 20.31 -11.20 19.99
CA TYR A 235 20.15 -12.46 20.70
C TYR A 235 18.66 -12.79 20.88
N PRO A 236 17.93 -13.18 19.81
CA PRO A 236 16.53 -13.56 19.94
C PRO A 236 16.39 -14.77 20.86
N ALA A 237 15.38 -14.76 21.73
CA ALA A 237 15.12 -15.87 22.66
C ALA A 237 14.72 -17.15 21.90
N ALA A 238 14.98 -18.31 22.51
CA ALA A 238 14.44 -19.57 22.00
C ALA A 238 12.92 -19.51 21.92
N GLY A 239 12.34 -20.05 20.85
CA GLY A 239 10.93 -19.96 20.51
C GLY A 239 10.57 -18.78 19.62
N THR A 240 11.38 -17.70 19.56
CA THR A 240 11.13 -16.57 18.64
C THR A 240 11.01 -17.05 17.20
N ILE A 241 10.00 -16.59 16.49
CA ILE A 241 9.86 -16.85 15.04
C ILE A 241 10.62 -15.76 14.29
N LEU A 242 11.54 -16.19 13.43
CA LEU A 242 12.29 -15.31 12.55
C LEU A 242 11.72 -15.38 11.14
N VAL A 243 11.32 -14.26 10.60
CA VAL A 243 11.07 -14.12 9.17
C VAL A 243 12.41 -13.86 8.49
N LEU A 244 12.77 -14.74 7.58
CA LEU A 244 14.05 -14.76 6.87
C LEU A 244 13.84 -14.13 5.50
N ARG A 245 14.11 -12.83 5.39
CA ARG A 245 13.89 -12.06 4.16
C ARG A 245 14.94 -12.42 3.13
N HIS A 246 14.52 -12.95 2.00
CA HIS A 246 15.41 -13.35 0.92
C HIS A 246 14.91 -12.95 -0.47
N SER A 247 13.65 -12.64 -0.61
CA SER A 247 13.03 -12.25 -1.88
C SER A 247 13.10 -10.73 -2.10
N THR A 248 12.70 -10.27 -3.25
CA THR A 248 12.65 -8.86 -3.67
C THR A 248 11.27 -8.54 -4.25
N ARG A 249 10.98 -7.24 -4.44
CA ARG A 249 9.73 -6.73 -5.01
C ARG A 249 9.66 -6.98 -6.52
N ASP A 250 9.30 -8.18 -6.95
CA ASP A 250 9.35 -8.55 -8.37
C ASP A 250 8.01 -8.38 -9.10
N HIS A 251 6.92 -8.82 -8.46
CA HIS A 251 5.58 -8.90 -9.06
C HIS A 251 4.54 -8.54 -8.02
N ALA A 252 3.49 -7.82 -8.40
CA ALA A 252 2.32 -7.64 -7.54
C ALA A 252 1.53 -8.97 -7.39
N GLY A 253 0.76 -9.12 -6.32
CA GLY A 253 -0.21 -10.20 -6.18
C GLY A 253 -1.38 -10.01 -7.14
N ILE A 254 -1.95 -8.81 -7.18
CA ILE A 254 -2.94 -8.39 -8.20
C ILE A 254 -2.53 -7.02 -8.71
N PHE A 255 -2.45 -6.85 -10.02
CA PHE A 255 -2.15 -5.57 -10.64
C PHE A 255 -3.36 -5.03 -11.41
N ILE A 256 -3.79 -3.81 -11.08
CA ILE A 256 -4.90 -3.09 -11.70
C ILE A 256 -4.32 -1.86 -12.40
N PHE A 257 -4.25 -1.91 -13.71
CA PHE A 257 -3.61 -0.89 -14.52
C PHE A 257 -4.59 -0.24 -15.49
N HIS A 258 -4.66 1.10 -15.47
CA HIS A 258 -5.57 1.88 -16.33
C HIS A 258 -7.04 1.37 -16.38
N SER A 259 -7.51 0.77 -15.30
CA SER A 259 -8.81 0.14 -15.24
C SER A 259 -9.82 0.96 -14.44
N THR A 260 -11.11 0.78 -14.74
CA THR A 260 -12.19 1.57 -14.12
C THR A 260 -13.28 0.67 -13.56
N ASN A 261 -13.83 1.03 -12.39
CA ASN A 261 -14.88 0.30 -11.69
C ASN A 261 -14.52 -1.17 -11.46
N THR A 262 -13.43 -1.37 -10.70
CA THR A 262 -12.98 -2.70 -10.28
C THR A 262 -13.48 -3.01 -8.88
N LYS A 263 -14.04 -4.21 -8.69
CA LYS A 263 -14.53 -4.71 -7.40
C LYS A 263 -13.82 -5.98 -7.01
N MET A 264 -13.46 -6.08 -5.73
CA MET A 264 -12.91 -7.29 -5.11
C MET A 264 -13.74 -7.63 -3.89
N GLU A 265 -14.23 -8.88 -3.82
CA GLU A 265 -15.18 -9.31 -2.80
C GLU A 265 -14.82 -10.71 -2.28
N ASN A 266 -14.73 -10.88 -0.96
CA ASN A 266 -14.44 -12.16 -0.33
C ASN A 266 -13.21 -12.86 -0.92
N LEU A 267 -12.04 -12.20 -0.79
CA LEU A 267 -10.73 -12.71 -1.24
C LEU A 267 -9.78 -12.88 -0.06
N LYS A 268 -8.91 -13.89 -0.13
CA LYS A 268 -7.77 -14.01 0.78
C LYS A 268 -6.48 -14.26 0.00
N LEU A 269 -5.52 -13.38 0.19
CA LEU A 269 -4.16 -13.55 -0.30
C LEU A 269 -3.30 -13.98 0.88
N PHE A 270 -2.89 -15.24 0.89
CA PHE A 270 -2.06 -15.81 1.96
C PHE A 270 -0.57 -15.59 1.73
N HIS A 271 -0.20 -15.21 0.53
CA HIS A 271 1.16 -14.82 0.18
C HIS A 271 1.17 -13.92 -1.05
N THR A 272 2.19 -13.05 -1.15
CA THR A 272 2.45 -12.23 -2.34
C THR A 272 3.96 -12.08 -2.54
N CYS A 273 4.41 -11.96 -3.79
CA CYS A 273 5.82 -11.90 -4.10
C CYS A 273 6.43 -10.48 -4.15
N GLY A 274 5.60 -9.47 -3.98
CA GLY A 274 5.91 -8.05 -3.90
C GLY A 274 4.74 -7.34 -3.25
N LEU A 275 4.30 -6.23 -3.84
CA LEU A 275 3.07 -5.54 -3.44
C LEU A 275 1.87 -6.49 -3.51
N GLY A 276 0.98 -6.42 -2.53
CA GLY A 276 -0.19 -7.29 -2.47
C GLY A 276 -1.16 -7.02 -3.60
N ILE A 277 -1.84 -5.87 -3.56
CA ILE A 277 -2.71 -5.39 -4.65
C ILE A 277 -2.25 -4.00 -5.06
N LEU A 278 -1.65 -3.90 -6.23
CA LEU A 278 -1.21 -2.65 -6.81
C LEU A 278 -2.27 -2.12 -7.78
N SER A 279 -2.70 -0.89 -7.55
CA SER A 279 -3.56 -0.15 -8.47
C SER A 279 -2.83 1.08 -8.99
N GLN A 280 -2.63 1.16 -10.29
CA GLN A 280 -1.87 2.22 -10.92
C GLN A 280 -2.70 2.88 -12.02
N TYR A 281 -2.86 4.21 -11.95
CA TYR A 281 -3.66 5.02 -12.88
C TYR A 281 -5.09 4.53 -13.10
N SER A 282 -5.67 3.90 -12.10
CA SER A 282 -6.99 3.29 -12.16
C SER A 282 -8.03 4.13 -11.41
N LYS A 283 -9.30 3.88 -11.66
CA LYS A 283 -10.39 4.73 -11.17
C LYS A 283 -11.53 3.90 -10.58
N ASP A 284 -12.12 4.40 -9.48
CA ASP A 284 -13.29 3.82 -8.82
C ASP A 284 -13.08 2.33 -8.48
N ILE A 285 -12.34 2.08 -7.38
CA ILE A 285 -11.95 0.73 -6.96
C ILE A 285 -12.58 0.43 -5.60
N SER A 286 -13.19 -0.74 -5.46
CA SER A 286 -13.81 -1.15 -4.20
C SER A 286 -13.34 -2.52 -3.74
N PHE A 287 -13.12 -2.62 -2.41
CA PHE A 287 -12.74 -3.84 -1.72
C PHE A 287 -13.75 -4.09 -0.59
N ASN A 288 -14.29 -5.29 -0.54
CA ASN A 288 -15.15 -5.71 0.54
C ASN A 288 -14.79 -7.15 0.95
N ASP A 289 -14.43 -7.34 2.22
CA ASP A 289 -14.02 -8.65 2.74
C ASP A 289 -12.80 -9.22 1.99
N VAL A 290 -11.76 -8.38 1.84
CA VAL A 290 -10.48 -8.73 1.19
C VAL A 290 -9.37 -8.73 2.22
N HIS A 291 -8.64 -9.84 2.33
CA HIS A 291 -7.67 -10.05 3.38
C HIS A 291 -6.29 -10.41 2.80
N ILE A 292 -5.24 -9.73 3.26
CA ILE A 292 -3.85 -10.15 3.03
C ILE A 292 -3.28 -10.53 4.38
N ILE A 293 -3.35 -11.81 4.70
CA ILE A 293 -3.06 -12.36 6.03
C ILE A 293 -2.25 -13.65 5.94
N PRO A 294 -1.48 -14.01 6.96
CA PRO A 294 -0.74 -15.26 6.98
C PRO A 294 -1.65 -16.49 6.87
N ASN A 295 -1.17 -17.53 6.20
CA ASN A 295 -1.82 -18.83 6.23
C ASN A 295 -1.51 -19.55 7.55
N THR A 296 -2.29 -19.26 8.59
CA THR A 296 -2.09 -19.81 9.94
C THR A 296 -2.29 -21.32 10.01
N SER A 297 -3.07 -21.91 9.10
CA SER A 297 -3.23 -23.38 9.02
C SER A 297 -1.92 -24.08 8.63
N LYS A 298 -0.99 -23.35 8.00
CA LYS A 298 0.37 -23.79 7.68
C LYS A 298 1.41 -23.28 8.68
N GLY A 299 1.00 -22.68 9.81
CA GLY A 299 1.89 -22.12 10.83
C GLY A 299 2.69 -20.89 10.38
N ARG A 300 2.24 -20.17 9.36
CA ARG A 300 2.93 -18.98 8.85
C ARG A 300 2.58 -17.74 9.65
N VAL A 301 3.55 -16.83 9.82
CA VAL A 301 3.37 -15.50 10.42
C VAL A 301 3.49 -14.38 9.40
N LEU A 302 3.89 -14.68 8.18
CA LEU A 302 4.07 -13.73 7.09
C LEU A 302 3.08 -13.99 5.96
N SER A 303 2.51 -12.90 5.38
CA SER A 303 1.59 -12.94 4.23
C SER A 303 2.15 -12.31 2.97
N GLY A 304 2.92 -11.25 3.05
CA GLY A 304 3.41 -10.51 1.88
C GLY A 304 4.77 -9.88 2.09
N HIS A 305 5.49 -9.68 0.97
CA HIS A 305 6.83 -9.12 0.99
C HIS A 305 6.83 -7.60 1.18
N ASP A 306 5.79 -6.89 0.75
CA ASP A 306 5.71 -5.43 0.73
C ASP A 306 4.32 -4.95 1.19
N ASP A 307 3.83 -3.81 0.63
CA ASP A 307 2.54 -3.24 0.99
C ASP A 307 1.37 -4.17 0.68
N GLY A 308 0.30 -4.04 1.45
CA GLY A 308 -0.95 -4.75 1.20
C GLY A 308 -1.70 -4.19 -0.02
N PHE A 309 -2.36 -3.05 0.14
CA PHE A 309 -2.98 -2.32 -0.96
C PHE A 309 -2.17 -1.08 -1.29
N HIS A 310 -1.75 -0.95 -2.52
CA HIS A 310 -0.93 0.16 -2.99
C HIS A 310 -1.62 0.90 -4.14
N PHE A 311 -1.90 2.19 -3.96
CA PHE A 311 -2.62 3.02 -4.93
C PHE A 311 -1.73 4.17 -5.38
N MET A 312 -1.26 4.12 -6.62
CA MET A 312 -0.46 5.18 -7.21
C MET A 312 -1.18 5.84 -8.39
N GLY A 313 -1.32 7.16 -8.33
CA GLY A 313 -1.93 7.93 -9.41
C GLY A 313 -3.36 7.52 -9.76
N CYS A 314 -4.10 6.98 -8.80
CA CYS A 314 -5.51 6.62 -8.95
C CYS A 314 -6.42 7.84 -8.90
N SER A 315 -7.72 7.66 -9.23
CA SER A 315 -8.74 8.71 -9.21
C SER A 315 -10.11 8.15 -8.83
N GLY A 316 -11.11 9.03 -8.68
CA GLY A 316 -12.43 8.63 -8.22
C GLY A 316 -12.44 8.19 -6.77
N LEU A 317 -13.22 7.18 -6.42
CA LEU A 317 -13.36 6.69 -5.05
C LEU A 317 -12.62 5.36 -4.84
N LEU A 318 -11.75 5.33 -3.83
CA LEU A 318 -11.21 4.11 -3.25
C LEU A 318 -12.08 3.74 -2.04
N LYS A 319 -12.85 2.66 -2.16
CA LYS A 319 -13.75 2.18 -1.10
C LYS A 319 -13.23 0.87 -0.51
N ILE A 320 -12.85 0.87 0.76
CA ILE A 320 -12.21 -0.26 1.44
C ILE A 320 -13.01 -0.57 2.70
N GLU A 321 -13.68 -1.70 2.71
CA GLU A 321 -14.58 -2.11 3.79
C GLU A 321 -14.33 -3.56 4.23
N ASN A 322 -14.40 -3.82 5.53
CA ASN A 322 -14.32 -5.17 6.11
C ASN A 322 -13.04 -5.94 5.74
N CYS A 323 -11.95 -5.23 5.47
CA CYS A 323 -10.67 -5.79 5.04
C CYS A 323 -9.71 -6.00 6.21
N SER A 324 -8.70 -6.86 6.04
CA SER A 324 -7.67 -7.04 7.06
C SER A 324 -6.29 -7.36 6.49
N TRP A 325 -5.27 -6.92 7.21
CA TRP A 325 -3.86 -7.13 6.88
C TRP A 325 -3.11 -7.57 8.13
N ALA A 326 -2.20 -8.52 7.98
CA ALA A 326 -1.26 -8.92 9.01
C ALA A 326 -0.04 -9.62 8.40
N GLY A 327 1.10 -9.51 9.04
CA GLY A 327 2.32 -10.19 8.60
C GLY A 327 2.87 -9.68 7.26
N LEU A 328 2.64 -8.41 6.93
CA LEU A 328 3.27 -7.74 5.79
C LEU A 328 4.65 -7.20 6.18
N MET A 329 5.54 -7.06 5.19
CA MET A 329 6.84 -6.44 5.41
C MET A 329 6.86 -4.94 5.14
N ASP A 330 5.72 -4.34 4.77
CA ASP A 330 5.53 -2.90 4.65
C ASP A 330 4.09 -2.52 5.04
N ASP A 331 3.55 -1.42 4.50
CA ASP A 331 2.28 -0.85 4.93
C ASP A 331 1.06 -1.67 4.46
N PRO A 332 0.05 -1.92 5.30
CA PRO A 332 -1.25 -2.43 4.87
C PRO A 332 -1.91 -1.65 3.74
N ILE A 333 -1.86 -0.32 3.78
CA ILE A 333 -2.37 0.55 2.71
C ILE A 333 -1.40 1.71 2.48
N ASN A 334 -1.12 2.00 1.20
CA ASN A 334 -0.42 3.21 0.77
C ASN A 334 -1.20 3.90 -0.38
N ILE A 335 -1.51 5.19 -0.23
CA ILE A 335 -2.24 6.00 -1.22
C ILE A 335 -1.43 7.24 -1.56
N HIS A 336 -0.92 7.34 -2.79
CA HIS A 336 -0.09 8.47 -3.22
C HIS A 336 -0.13 8.73 -4.73
N GLY A 337 0.40 9.88 -5.14
CA GLY A 337 0.85 10.16 -6.51
C GLY A 337 2.36 10.11 -6.59
N THR A 338 2.92 10.41 -7.76
CA THR A 338 4.37 10.44 -7.97
C THR A 338 4.83 11.84 -8.38
N CYS A 339 5.77 12.41 -7.65
CA CYS A 339 6.47 13.63 -8.02
C CYS A 339 7.60 13.36 -9.01
N SER A 340 7.88 14.33 -9.87
CA SER A 340 9.06 14.33 -10.76
C SER A 340 9.72 15.71 -10.76
N ARG A 341 11.04 15.76 -10.98
CA ARG A 341 11.79 17.03 -10.93
C ARG A 341 11.95 17.64 -12.31
N ILE A 342 11.74 18.95 -12.42
CA ILE A 342 12.09 19.71 -13.62
C ILE A 342 13.62 19.83 -13.68
N MET A 343 14.23 19.25 -14.70
CA MET A 343 15.66 19.29 -14.92
C MET A 343 16.07 20.48 -15.79
N GLU A 344 15.21 20.82 -16.78
CA GLU A 344 15.49 21.87 -17.74
C GLU A 344 14.19 22.47 -18.30
N VAL A 345 14.18 23.77 -18.57
CA VAL A 345 13.12 24.47 -19.30
C VAL A 345 13.56 24.61 -20.75
N LEU A 346 13.02 23.80 -21.64
CA LEU A 346 13.42 23.73 -23.06
C LEU A 346 12.85 24.90 -23.89
N SER A 347 11.62 25.33 -23.51
CA SER A 347 10.93 26.47 -24.12
C SER A 347 9.86 26.98 -23.15
N PRO A 348 9.16 28.08 -23.44
CA PRO A 348 8.08 28.57 -22.57
C PRO A 348 7.00 27.54 -22.26
N THR A 349 6.80 26.52 -23.09
CA THR A 349 5.77 25.48 -22.91
C THR A 349 6.32 24.06 -22.80
N HIS A 350 7.64 23.87 -22.83
CA HIS A 350 8.24 22.54 -22.77
C HIS A 350 9.24 22.45 -21.61
N ILE A 351 9.02 21.46 -20.75
CA ILE A 351 9.90 21.15 -19.63
C ILE A 351 10.41 19.71 -19.74
N LYS A 352 11.72 19.53 -19.51
CA LYS A 352 12.33 18.22 -19.36
C LYS A 352 12.32 17.83 -17.88
N CYS A 353 11.72 16.69 -17.58
CA CYS A 353 11.57 16.18 -16.24
C CYS A 353 12.29 14.83 -16.04
N LYS A 354 12.52 14.47 -14.78
CA LYS A 354 13.16 13.21 -14.40
C LYS A 354 12.43 12.59 -13.20
N PHE A 355 12.21 11.27 -13.26
CA PHE A 355 11.92 10.48 -12.07
C PHE A 355 13.16 10.47 -11.17
N MET A 356 12.97 10.74 -9.90
CA MET A 356 14.07 10.85 -8.94
C MET A 356 14.22 9.60 -8.08
N GLN A 357 13.22 8.70 -8.17
CA GLN A 357 13.22 7.38 -7.52
C GLN A 357 13.22 6.30 -8.61
N ASP A 358 14.20 5.39 -8.55
CA ASP A 358 14.41 4.36 -9.57
C ASP A 358 13.17 3.45 -9.75
N MET A 359 12.43 3.19 -8.66
CA MET A 359 11.20 2.39 -8.69
C MET A 359 10.00 3.10 -9.32
N SER A 360 10.16 4.34 -9.76
CA SER A 360 9.15 5.10 -10.52
C SER A 360 9.50 5.25 -12.00
N GLU A 361 10.63 4.72 -12.42
CA GLU A 361 11.07 4.86 -13.82
C GLU A 361 10.24 4.02 -14.79
N GLY A 362 10.08 4.51 -16.01
CA GLY A 362 9.38 3.81 -17.09
C GLY A 362 7.87 4.01 -17.14
N MET A 363 7.29 4.72 -16.17
CA MET A 363 5.84 4.97 -16.15
C MET A 363 5.44 6.11 -17.10
N GLU A 364 4.19 6.07 -17.61
CA GLU A 364 3.54 7.23 -18.22
C GLU A 364 3.11 8.20 -17.10
N TRP A 365 3.95 9.20 -16.82
CA TRP A 365 3.75 10.09 -15.67
C TRP A 365 2.51 10.97 -15.77
N GLY A 366 2.09 11.35 -16.97
CA GLY A 366 0.94 12.24 -17.16
C GLY A 366 0.39 12.20 -18.57
N ARG A 367 -0.88 12.63 -18.74
CA ARG A 367 -1.63 12.54 -19.99
C ARG A 367 -2.18 13.89 -20.42
N PRO A 368 -2.53 14.04 -21.70
CA PRO A 368 -3.19 15.25 -22.19
C PRO A 368 -4.44 15.60 -21.37
N ASN A 369 -4.60 16.88 -21.11
CA ASN A 369 -5.67 17.50 -20.31
C ASN A 369 -5.56 17.33 -18.78
N GLU A 370 -4.60 16.60 -18.25
CA GLU A 370 -4.34 16.53 -16.81
C GLU A 370 -3.75 17.84 -16.30
N THR A 371 -4.13 18.20 -15.08
CA THR A 371 -3.61 19.39 -14.37
C THR A 371 -2.42 18.97 -13.50
N ILE A 372 -1.37 19.76 -13.56
CA ILE A 372 -0.17 19.56 -12.74
C ILE A 372 0.05 20.76 -11.81
N GLY A 373 0.62 20.49 -10.63
CA GLY A 373 1.14 21.46 -9.70
C GLY A 373 2.63 21.63 -9.87
N PHE A 374 3.13 22.85 -9.79
CA PHE A 374 4.55 23.18 -9.71
C PHE A 374 4.91 23.45 -8.25
N ILE A 375 5.72 22.57 -7.68
CA ILE A 375 6.06 22.55 -6.26
C ILE A 375 7.46 23.12 -6.04
N GLU A 376 7.59 24.10 -5.16
CA GLU A 376 8.89 24.56 -4.70
C GLU A 376 9.47 23.52 -3.74
N HIS A 377 10.62 22.96 -4.11
CA HIS A 377 11.23 21.77 -3.50
C HIS A 377 11.51 21.89 -1.99
N ASN A 378 11.99 23.05 -1.51
CA ASN A 378 12.41 23.19 -0.11
C ASN A 378 11.21 23.37 0.86
N THR A 379 10.16 24.02 0.43
CA THR A 379 8.97 24.32 1.25
C THR A 379 7.79 23.42 0.93
N MET A 380 7.87 22.66 -0.15
CA MET A 380 6.77 21.86 -0.72
C MET A 380 5.52 22.69 -1.07
N ARG A 381 5.70 24.02 -1.27
CA ARG A 381 4.62 24.93 -1.64
C ARG A 381 4.27 24.79 -3.12
N THR A 382 3.00 24.60 -3.43
CA THR A 382 2.51 24.75 -4.81
C THR A 382 2.62 26.22 -5.22
N ALA A 383 3.52 26.54 -6.12
CA ALA A 383 3.75 27.91 -6.62
C ALA A 383 2.72 28.27 -7.69
N ALA A 384 2.43 27.35 -8.59
CA ALA A 384 1.50 27.54 -9.71
C ALA A 384 0.92 26.20 -10.18
N THR A 385 0.02 26.26 -11.16
CA THR A 385 -0.53 25.07 -11.83
C THR A 385 -0.42 25.21 -13.34
N GLY A 386 -0.37 24.09 -14.04
CA GLY A 386 -0.34 24.01 -15.51
C GLY A 386 -1.24 22.88 -16.02
N LYS A 387 -1.38 22.78 -17.32
CA LYS A 387 -2.14 21.73 -17.97
C LYS A 387 -1.30 21.05 -19.03
N ILE A 388 -1.29 19.71 -19.04
CA ILE A 388 -0.52 18.90 -19.99
C ILE A 388 -1.24 18.89 -21.35
N THR A 389 -0.48 19.08 -22.43
CA THR A 389 -0.94 18.80 -23.80
C THR A 389 -0.30 17.54 -24.38
N LYS A 390 0.96 17.25 -23.98
CA LYS A 390 1.68 16.07 -24.45
C LYS A 390 2.65 15.57 -23.37
N PHE A 391 2.79 14.25 -23.27
CA PHE A 391 3.85 13.53 -22.58
C PHE A 391 4.72 12.81 -23.62
N GLU A 392 6.03 12.85 -23.45
CA GLU A 392 6.99 12.18 -24.33
C GLU A 392 8.13 11.59 -23.52
N ALA A 393 8.18 10.25 -23.41
CA ALA A 393 9.29 9.56 -22.77
C ALA A 393 10.56 9.67 -23.64
N LEU A 394 11.66 10.11 -23.05
CA LEU A 394 12.98 10.11 -23.68
C LEU A 394 13.74 8.80 -23.42
N ASN A 395 13.62 8.32 -22.21
CA ASN A 395 14.14 7.04 -21.72
C ASN A 395 13.33 6.64 -20.46
N LYS A 396 13.71 5.59 -19.74
CA LYS A 396 13.01 5.16 -18.52
C LYS A 396 12.95 6.25 -17.44
N ALA A 397 14.01 7.02 -17.27
CA ALA A 397 14.14 8.02 -16.20
C ALA A 397 13.66 9.41 -16.59
N GLU A 398 13.75 9.82 -17.87
CA GLU A 398 13.54 11.18 -18.32
C GLU A 398 12.44 11.30 -19.36
N PHE A 399 11.68 12.39 -19.29
CA PHE A 399 10.57 12.68 -20.19
C PHE A 399 10.39 14.19 -20.41
N ILE A 400 9.63 14.55 -21.44
CA ILE A 400 9.22 15.92 -21.73
C ILE A 400 7.72 16.05 -21.49
N ILE A 401 7.33 17.15 -20.84
CA ILE A 401 5.94 17.61 -20.75
C ILE A 401 5.79 18.87 -21.59
N GLU A 402 4.80 18.86 -22.49
CA GLU A 402 4.31 20.05 -23.17
C GLU A 402 3.10 20.60 -22.40
N LEU A 403 3.09 21.92 -22.20
CA LEU A 403 2.05 22.64 -21.44
C LEU A 403 1.14 23.43 -22.39
N SER A 404 -0.13 23.56 -22.01
CA SER A 404 -1.13 24.34 -22.77
C SER A 404 -0.91 25.85 -22.72
N ALA A 405 -0.07 26.34 -21.81
CA ALA A 405 0.27 27.75 -21.62
C ALA A 405 1.74 27.88 -21.18
N PRO A 406 2.35 29.07 -21.37
CA PRO A 406 3.71 29.31 -20.91
C PRO A 406 3.90 29.02 -19.43
N LEU A 407 5.05 28.46 -19.08
CA LEU A 407 5.49 28.22 -17.71
C LEU A 407 5.47 29.54 -16.91
N PRO A 408 4.90 29.55 -15.69
CA PRO A 408 4.97 30.73 -14.84
C PRO A 408 6.40 31.18 -14.58
N THR A 409 6.64 32.49 -14.51
CA THR A 409 7.99 33.08 -14.44
C THR A 409 8.79 32.68 -13.20
N GLU A 410 8.12 32.35 -12.12
CA GLU A 410 8.71 31.86 -10.86
C GLU A 410 9.09 30.37 -10.89
N VAL A 411 8.61 29.60 -11.88
CA VAL A 411 8.86 28.16 -11.99
C VAL A 411 10.01 27.89 -12.96
N GLY A 412 10.93 27.01 -12.56
CA GLY A 412 12.09 26.67 -13.38
C GLY A 412 12.72 25.34 -12.99
N ALA A 413 13.93 25.11 -13.46
CA ALA A 413 14.70 23.92 -13.09
C ALA A 413 14.88 23.83 -11.57
N GLY A 414 14.76 22.61 -11.01
CA GLY A 414 14.76 22.34 -9.59
C GLY A 414 13.37 22.31 -8.93
N TYR A 415 12.36 22.90 -9.56
CA TYR A 415 10.98 22.66 -9.14
C TYR A 415 10.57 21.21 -9.37
N VAL A 416 9.55 20.78 -8.63
CA VAL A 416 8.97 19.46 -8.74
C VAL A 416 7.57 19.60 -9.33
N ILE A 417 7.15 18.63 -10.11
CA ILE A 417 5.78 18.52 -10.62
C ILE A 417 5.03 17.38 -9.93
N GLU A 418 3.75 17.60 -9.61
CA GLU A 418 2.82 16.57 -9.16
C GLU A 418 1.54 16.58 -10.00
N ASN A 419 0.92 15.41 -10.18
CA ASN A 419 -0.34 15.30 -10.92
C ASN A 419 -1.52 15.59 -9.97
N LEU A 420 -2.30 16.64 -10.27
CA LEU A 420 -3.45 17.07 -9.47
C LEU A 420 -4.79 16.50 -9.97
N THR A 421 -4.78 15.75 -11.06
CA THR A 421 -5.97 15.07 -11.62
C THR A 421 -6.11 13.67 -11.07
N CYS A 422 -5.00 12.97 -10.91
CA CYS A 422 -4.96 11.60 -10.39
C CYS A 422 -4.85 11.63 -8.85
N THR A 423 -5.95 12.01 -8.19
CA THR A 423 -6.02 12.23 -6.74
C THR A 423 -7.34 11.66 -6.21
N PRO A 424 -7.35 10.42 -5.68
CA PRO A 424 -8.58 9.75 -5.29
C PRO A 424 -9.14 10.30 -3.98
N ASP A 425 -10.46 10.20 -3.81
CA ASP A 425 -11.10 10.14 -2.51
C ASP A 425 -10.93 8.73 -1.91
N ALA A 426 -10.93 8.60 -0.57
CA ALA A 426 -10.79 7.32 0.08
C ALA A 426 -11.76 7.16 1.27
N GLU A 427 -12.44 6.02 1.34
CA GLU A 427 -13.25 5.60 2.47
C GLU A 427 -12.72 4.25 2.98
N ILE A 428 -12.25 4.21 4.23
CA ILE A 428 -11.63 3.04 4.86
C ILE A 428 -12.40 2.76 6.15
N ARG A 429 -13.21 1.69 6.16
CA ARG A 429 -14.16 1.40 7.22
C ARG A 429 -14.17 -0.06 7.65
N ASN A 430 -14.40 -0.29 8.95
CA ASN A 430 -14.54 -1.63 9.54
C ASN A 430 -13.36 -2.56 9.20
N CYS A 431 -12.16 -2.02 9.10
CA CYS A 431 -10.95 -2.75 8.73
C CYS A 431 -10.08 -3.07 9.95
N HIS A 432 -9.28 -4.13 9.83
CA HIS A 432 -8.31 -4.54 10.84
C HIS A 432 -6.88 -4.46 10.30
N PHE A 433 -6.10 -3.53 10.83
CA PHE A 433 -4.69 -3.33 10.54
C PHE A 433 -3.86 -4.06 11.61
N GLY A 434 -3.60 -5.35 11.37
CA GLY A 434 -2.80 -6.17 12.26
C GLY A 434 -1.32 -5.82 12.24
N SER A 435 -0.52 -6.58 13.00
CA SER A 435 0.91 -6.34 13.10
C SER A 435 1.63 -6.60 11.79
N CYS A 436 2.22 -5.55 11.23
CA CYS A 436 3.07 -5.55 10.04
C CYS A 436 4.42 -4.91 10.37
N ARG A 437 5.40 -5.01 9.47
CA ARG A 437 6.74 -4.47 9.73
C ARG A 437 6.75 -2.95 9.93
N ALA A 438 6.00 -2.22 9.13
CA ALA A 438 6.06 -0.76 9.09
C ALA A 438 4.82 -0.11 9.72
N ARG A 439 4.14 0.74 8.98
CA ARG A 439 2.96 1.51 9.43
C ARG A 439 1.67 0.69 9.25
N GLY A 440 0.55 1.28 9.62
CA GLY A 440 -0.77 0.75 9.29
C GLY A 440 -1.29 1.31 7.97
N LEU A 441 -1.48 2.62 7.91
CA LEU A 441 -2.03 3.30 6.75
C LEU A 441 -1.18 4.52 6.41
N LEU A 442 -0.71 4.61 5.16
CA LEU A 442 -0.06 5.78 4.60
C LEU A 442 -1.00 6.49 3.64
N VAL A 443 -1.18 7.81 3.82
CA VAL A 443 -2.09 8.62 3.01
C VAL A 443 -1.43 9.89 2.53
N SER A 444 -1.42 10.08 1.21
CA SER A 444 -0.90 11.26 0.52
C SER A 444 -1.79 11.58 -0.69
N THR A 445 -3.02 12.06 -0.44
CA THR A 445 -3.95 12.48 -1.51
C THR A 445 -4.70 13.74 -1.11
N PRO A 446 -4.87 14.71 -2.02
CA PRO A 446 -5.71 15.90 -1.77
C PRO A 446 -7.22 15.63 -1.84
N GLY A 447 -7.64 14.40 -2.14
CA GLY A 447 -9.04 13.98 -2.09
C GLY A 447 -9.61 13.98 -0.67
N LYS A 448 -10.90 13.74 -0.55
CA LYS A 448 -11.56 13.54 0.75
C LYS A 448 -11.24 12.16 1.30
N VAL A 449 -10.69 12.10 2.51
CA VAL A 449 -10.31 10.83 3.17
C VAL A 449 -11.13 10.63 4.44
N VAL A 450 -11.77 9.48 4.57
CA VAL A 450 -12.50 9.05 5.77
C VAL A 450 -11.92 7.73 6.27
N ILE A 451 -11.41 7.72 7.51
CA ILE A 451 -10.85 6.56 8.20
C ILE A 451 -11.69 6.35 9.45
N GLU A 452 -12.57 5.36 9.43
CA GLU A 452 -13.63 5.24 10.42
C GLU A 452 -13.91 3.79 10.82
N ASP A 453 -14.17 3.58 12.11
CA ASP A 453 -14.55 2.27 12.68
C ASP A 453 -13.50 1.16 12.45
N ASN A 454 -12.20 1.50 12.43
CA ASN A 454 -11.11 0.56 12.21
C ASN A 454 -10.39 0.19 13.51
N VAL A 455 -9.74 -0.97 13.52
CA VAL A 455 -8.82 -1.42 14.57
C VAL A 455 -7.40 -1.41 14.04
N PHE A 456 -6.49 -0.78 14.78
CA PHE A 456 -5.06 -0.69 14.43
C PHE A 456 -4.19 -1.36 15.49
N GLU A 457 -3.39 -2.34 15.09
CA GLU A 457 -2.38 -3.05 15.88
C GLU A 457 -1.01 -2.97 15.20
N SER A 458 -0.72 -1.83 14.60
CA SER A 458 0.47 -1.60 13.77
C SER A 458 1.75 -1.51 14.59
N SER A 459 2.84 -2.09 14.11
CA SER A 459 4.14 -2.06 14.80
C SER A 459 4.80 -0.67 14.79
N GLY A 460 4.62 0.10 13.71
CA GLY A 460 5.02 1.50 13.60
C GLY A 460 3.87 2.45 13.90
N SER A 461 3.85 3.62 13.28
CA SER A 461 2.71 4.53 13.33
C SER A 461 1.47 3.86 12.75
N ALA A 462 0.35 3.95 13.45
CA ALA A 462 -0.91 3.40 12.94
C ALA A 462 -1.36 4.13 11.67
N ILE A 463 -1.21 5.45 11.65
CA ILE A 463 -1.49 6.28 10.47
C ILE A 463 -0.32 7.22 10.23
N LEU A 464 0.21 7.23 9.00
CA LEU A 464 1.14 8.23 8.50
C LEU A 464 0.47 9.05 7.40
N ILE A 465 0.38 10.36 7.60
CA ILE A 465 0.03 11.33 6.55
C ILE A 465 1.34 11.96 6.09
N ALA A 466 1.75 11.66 4.88
CA ALA A 466 3.05 12.03 4.34
C ALA A 466 2.92 13.00 3.15
N GLY A 467 3.88 13.03 2.31
CA GLY A 467 4.05 13.81 1.10
C GLY A 467 5.53 14.13 0.95
N ASP A 468 6.11 13.78 -0.17
CA ASP A 468 7.54 13.80 -0.35
C ASP A 468 7.93 14.20 -1.77
N ALA A 469 8.90 15.09 -1.87
CA ALA A 469 9.60 15.42 -3.10
C ALA A 469 11.12 15.42 -2.90
N ASN A 470 11.61 14.66 -1.90
CA ASN A 470 13.00 14.69 -1.45
C ASN A 470 13.65 13.31 -1.36
N ALA A 471 12.88 12.26 -1.07
CA ALA A 471 13.37 10.89 -0.91
C ALA A 471 12.60 9.89 -1.79
N TRP A 472 11.36 9.57 -1.45
CA TRP A 472 10.54 8.62 -2.22
C TRP A 472 9.79 9.28 -3.39
N TYR A 473 9.62 10.59 -3.36
CA TYR A 473 8.87 11.35 -4.37
C TYR A 473 7.40 10.92 -4.48
N GLU A 474 6.81 10.50 -3.37
CA GLU A 474 5.40 10.18 -3.23
C GLU A 474 4.59 11.44 -2.95
N SER A 475 3.78 11.86 -3.90
CA SER A 475 3.07 13.15 -3.85
C SER A 475 1.68 13.05 -3.25
N GLY A 476 1.19 14.15 -2.73
CA GLY A 476 -0.18 14.42 -2.38
C GLY A 476 -0.36 15.12 -1.04
N ALA A 477 -0.50 16.46 -1.06
CA ALA A 477 -0.88 17.22 0.13
C ALA A 477 -2.33 16.95 0.51
N VAL A 478 -2.62 16.43 1.70
CA VAL A 478 -4.01 16.20 2.14
C VAL A 478 -4.75 17.52 2.40
N LYS A 479 -6.06 17.54 2.11
CA LYS A 479 -6.91 18.74 2.23
C LYS A 479 -8.17 18.54 3.07
N ASP A 480 -8.63 17.32 3.25
CA ASP A 480 -9.80 16.99 4.09
C ASP A 480 -9.69 15.53 4.56
N VAL A 481 -9.25 15.33 5.81
CA VAL A 481 -9.09 14.02 6.43
C VAL A 481 -9.91 13.95 7.70
N LEU A 482 -10.75 12.91 7.80
CA LEU A 482 -11.49 12.56 9.00
C LEU A 482 -11.02 11.20 9.51
N ILE A 483 -10.47 11.17 10.74
CA ILE A 483 -10.09 9.97 11.48
C ILE A 483 -11.03 9.87 12.69
N ARG A 484 -11.99 8.94 12.64
CA ARG A 484 -13.07 8.89 13.63
C ARG A 484 -13.41 7.46 14.06
N ASN A 485 -13.79 7.29 15.33
CA ASN A 485 -14.27 6.01 15.90
C ASN A 485 -13.30 4.84 15.73
N ASN A 486 -11.99 5.10 15.56
CA ASN A 486 -11.01 4.03 15.44
C ASN A 486 -10.49 3.61 16.82
N ASP A 487 -10.05 2.35 16.91
CA ASP A 487 -9.44 1.76 18.09
C ASP A 487 -7.95 1.48 17.82
N PHE A 488 -7.06 2.24 18.46
CA PHE A 488 -5.61 2.11 18.31
C PHE A 488 -5.06 1.29 19.48
N ARG A 489 -4.59 0.07 19.20
CA ARG A 489 -4.09 -0.89 20.19
C ARG A 489 -2.60 -1.12 19.97
N TYR A 490 -1.82 -1.00 21.04
CA TYR A 490 -0.37 -1.27 21.03
C TYR A 490 0.43 -0.57 19.91
N PRO A 491 0.07 0.64 19.47
CA PRO A 491 0.76 1.28 18.36
C PRO A 491 2.19 1.63 18.75
N CYS A 492 3.06 1.73 17.75
CA CYS A 492 4.47 2.03 17.95
C CYS A 492 5.19 1.02 18.85
N ASN A 493 4.78 -0.25 18.87
CA ASN A 493 5.42 -1.28 19.64
C ASN A 493 6.85 -1.62 19.13
N SER A 494 7.18 -1.20 17.92
CA SER A 494 8.52 -1.29 17.35
C SER A 494 8.97 0.01 16.70
N SER A 495 9.38 1.00 17.52
CA SER A 495 9.88 2.30 17.06
C SER A 495 11.25 2.24 16.36
N LEU A 496 11.87 1.07 16.24
CA LEU A 496 13.10 0.88 15.46
C LEU A 496 12.85 0.85 13.95
N TYR A 497 11.60 0.68 13.53
CA TYR A 497 11.22 0.87 12.14
C TYR A 497 11.07 2.35 11.83
N GLN A 498 11.40 2.72 10.60
CA GLN A 498 11.30 4.11 10.13
C GLN A 498 9.86 4.63 10.24
N PHE A 499 9.72 5.97 10.38
CA PHE A 499 8.44 6.68 10.37
C PHE A 499 7.49 6.32 11.53
N CYS A 500 8.06 6.11 12.71
CA CYS A 500 7.31 5.93 13.93
C CYS A 500 7.53 7.11 14.88
N GLU A 501 7.02 8.29 14.53
CA GLU A 501 7.13 9.49 15.37
C GLU A 501 6.07 9.52 16.47
N ALA A 502 4.89 8.98 16.21
CA ALA A 502 3.75 8.86 17.12
C ALA A 502 2.75 7.82 16.59
N VAL A 503 1.69 7.56 17.36
CA VAL A 503 0.55 6.72 16.93
C VAL A 503 -0.02 7.22 15.61
N ILE A 504 -0.30 8.53 15.54
CA ILE A 504 -0.65 9.22 14.30
C ILE A 504 0.46 10.21 13.98
N SER A 505 1.12 10.02 12.86
CA SER A 505 2.18 10.87 12.36
C SER A 505 1.71 11.64 11.13
N ILE A 506 1.77 12.97 11.20
CA ILE A 506 1.57 13.85 10.04
C ILE A 506 2.94 14.45 9.76
N ASP A 507 3.70 13.79 8.90
CA ASP A 507 5.13 14.08 8.74
C ASP A 507 5.56 14.14 7.27
N PRO A 508 5.16 15.19 6.55
CA PRO A 508 5.66 15.43 5.20
C PRO A 508 7.14 15.73 5.22
N GLU A 509 7.89 15.22 4.23
CA GLU A 509 9.33 15.47 4.10
C GLU A 509 9.61 16.85 3.53
N ILE A 510 9.48 17.86 4.35
CA ILE A 510 9.73 19.26 3.99
C ILE A 510 11.08 19.71 4.56
N PRO A 511 12.11 20.01 3.73
CA PRO A 511 13.40 20.50 4.21
C PRO A 511 13.30 21.78 5.06
N THR A 512 12.47 22.73 4.63
CA THR A 512 12.27 24.02 5.32
C THR A 512 10.77 24.31 5.54
N PRO A 513 10.15 23.71 6.56
CA PRO A 513 8.73 23.92 6.82
C PRO A 513 8.45 25.35 7.31
N GLU A 514 7.57 26.06 6.62
CA GLU A 514 7.14 27.41 6.96
C GLU A 514 5.71 27.43 7.47
N GLN A 515 5.48 27.97 8.67
CA GLN A 515 4.12 28.15 9.21
C GLN A 515 3.20 29.00 8.31
N LYS A 516 3.79 29.89 7.51
CA LYS A 516 3.03 30.74 6.58
C LYS A 516 2.37 29.94 5.46
N TYR A 517 2.98 28.85 5.02
CA TYR A 517 2.55 28.02 3.90
C TYR A 517 2.46 26.54 4.32
N PRO A 518 1.46 26.17 5.16
CA PRO A 518 1.31 24.78 5.55
C PRO A 518 1.02 23.90 4.35
N TYR A 519 1.63 22.72 4.35
CA TYR A 519 1.47 21.72 3.28
C TYR A 519 0.11 21.02 3.37
N HIS A 520 -0.22 20.49 4.55
CA HIS A 520 -1.48 19.80 4.81
C HIS A 520 -2.55 20.70 5.37
N ARG A 521 -3.82 20.32 5.20
CA ARG A 521 -4.97 21.11 5.70
C ARG A 521 -6.09 20.21 6.21
N ASN A 522 -6.87 20.76 7.16
CA ASN A 522 -8.16 20.28 7.62
C ASN A 522 -8.15 18.79 8.00
N ILE A 523 -7.39 18.47 9.05
CA ILE A 523 -7.26 17.11 9.59
C ILE A 523 -8.00 17.04 10.92
N ARG A 524 -8.95 16.11 11.04
CA ARG A 524 -9.81 15.94 12.22
C ARG A 524 -9.61 14.54 12.77
N ILE A 525 -9.10 14.46 14.01
CA ILE A 525 -8.87 13.22 14.77
C ILE A 525 -9.83 13.27 15.96
N VAL A 526 -10.98 12.63 15.83
CA VAL A 526 -12.10 12.81 16.76
C VAL A 526 -12.74 11.47 17.14
N ASP A 527 -13.23 11.38 18.37
CA ASP A 527 -14.01 10.24 18.87
C ASP A 527 -13.28 8.88 18.77
N ASN A 528 -11.93 8.86 18.80
CA ASN A 528 -11.13 7.65 18.75
C ASN A 528 -10.76 7.15 20.14
N THR A 529 -10.44 5.86 20.26
CA THR A 529 -9.87 5.24 21.45
C THR A 529 -8.40 4.89 21.20
N PHE A 530 -7.53 5.26 22.15
CA PHE A 530 -6.09 4.99 22.10
C PHE A 530 -5.67 4.21 23.34
N HIS A 531 -5.17 2.99 23.17
CA HIS A 531 -4.54 2.19 24.22
C HIS A 531 -3.03 2.45 24.18
N LEU A 532 -2.52 3.23 25.14
CA LEU A 532 -1.19 3.82 25.10
C LEU A 532 -0.26 3.20 26.15
N PHE A 533 0.72 2.43 25.71
CA PHE A 533 1.79 1.94 26.59
C PHE A 533 2.98 2.93 26.66
N ASP A 534 3.19 3.79 25.65
CA ASP A 534 4.28 4.75 25.57
C ASP A 534 3.76 6.20 25.49
N TYR A 535 4.64 7.17 25.27
CA TYR A 535 4.36 8.60 25.34
C TYR A 535 3.70 9.18 24.09
N PRO A 536 4.21 8.96 22.84
CA PRO A 536 3.80 9.75 21.70
C PRO A 536 2.41 9.34 21.18
N ILE A 537 1.51 10.31 21.07
CA ILE A 537 0.14 10.11 20.56
C ILE A 537 0.00 10.71 19.17
N LEU A 538 0.44 11.97 19.01
CA LEU A 538 0.32 12.72 17.77
C LEU A 538 1.61 13.50 17.47
N PHE A 539 2.12 13.31 16.29
CA PHE A 539 3.14 14.17 15.69
C PHE A 539 2.53 14.89 14.49
N ALA A 540 2.71 16.20 14.38
CA ALA A 540 2.21 16.95 13.23
C ALA A 540 3.18 18.02 12.78
N ARG A 541 3.50 18.03 11.48
CA ARG A 541 4.34 19.01 10.80
C ARG A 541 3.56 19.66 9.66
N SER A 542 3.62 21.00 9.58
CA SER A 542 3.10 21.79 8.45
C SER A 542 1.61 21.56 8.15
N VAL A 543 0.75 21.77 9.16
CA VAL A 543 -0.70 21.59 9.07
C VAL A 543 -1.44 22.89 9.38
N ASP A 544 -2.43 23.24 8.55
CA ASP A 544 -3.41 24.29 8.83
C ASP A 544 -4.79 23.67 9.12
N GLY A 545 -5.32 23.89 10.33
CA GLY A 545 -6.58 23.31 10.74
C GLY A 545 -6.45 21.86 11.20
N LEU A 546 -5.88 21.65 12.39
CA LEU A 546 -5.75 20.36 13.05
C LEU A 546 -6.67 20.29 14.26
N THR A 547 -7.56 19.32 14.30
CA THR A 547 -8.42 19.07 15.45
C THR A 547 -8.12 17.71 16.08
N PHE A 548 -7.83 17.68 17.38
CA PHE A 548 -7.69 16.48 18.20
C PHE A 548 -8.67 16.57 19.38
N SER A 549 -9.85 15.98 19.25
CA SER A 549 -10.91 16.18 20.24
C SER A 549 -11.80 14.97 20.45
N ASN A 550 -12.43 14.91 21.62
CA ASN A 550 -13.35 13.84 22.06
C ASN A 550 -12.73 12.43 22.06
N ASN A 551 -11.41 12.31 21.99
CA ASN A 551 -10.74 11.02 22.02
C ASN A 551 -10.65 10.49 23.44
N THR A 552 -10.68 9.16 23.61
CA THR A 552 -10.40 8.47 24.86
C THR A 552 -8.98 7.92 24.84
N LEU A 553 -8.16 8.36 25.82
CA LEU A 553 -6.78 7.95 25.98
C LEU A 553 -6.69 7.02 27.18
N ILE A 554 -6.36 5.76 26.98
CA ILE A 554 -6.34 4.71 28.01
C ILE A 554 -4.91 4.29 28.26
N ARG A 555 -4.49 4.25 29.54
CA ARG A 555 -3.18 3.69 29.88
C ARG A 555 -3.17 2.18 29.66
N ASP A 556 -2.24 1.71 28.84
CA ASP A 556 -1.92 0.31 28.62
C ASP A 556 -0.58 -0.05 29.24
N THR A 557 -0.44 -1.22 29.81
CA THR A 557 0.79 -1.69 30.47
C THR A 557 1.36 -2.97 29.84
N THR A 558 0.85 -3.36 28.69
CA THR A 558 1.29 -4.56 27.96
C THR A 558 2.78 -4.51 27.64
N TYR A 559 3.28 -3.33 27.25
CA TYR A 559 4.69 -3.13 26.96
C TYR A 559 5.30 -2.03 27.82
N GLN A 560 6.63 -2.10 28.04
CA GLN A 560 7.38 -1.04 28.71
C GLN A 560 7.62 0.13 27.76
N PRO A 561 7.51 1.38 28.22
CA PRO A 561 7.80 2.56 27.41
C PRO A 561 9.27 2.62 27.00
N TYR A 562 9.56 2.80 25.74
CA TYR A 562 10.94 2.88 25.23
C TYR A 562 11.16 3.94 24.16
N HIS A 563 10.08 4.57 23.64
CA HIS A 563 10.19 5.57 22.58
C HIS A 563 11.06 6.76 23.02
N TYR A 564 11.86 7.29 22.09
CA TYR A 564 12.75 8.42 22.37
C TYR A 564 11.99 9.74 22.65
N ARG A 565 10.80 9.94 22.05
CA ARG A 565 9.93 11.07 22.39
C ARG A 565 9.23 10.80 23.70
N LYS A 566 9.19 11.86 24.54
CA LYS A 566 8.50 11.83 25.84
C LYS A 566 7.31 12.80 25.89
N GLU A 567 7.02 13.50 24.81
CA GLU A 567 5.85 14.34 24.63
C GLU A 567 4.69 13.53 24.06
N GLY A 568 3.46 13.82 24.50
CA GLY A 568 2.25 13.19 23.94
C GLY A 568 1.89 13.76 22.57
N ILE A 569 2.01 15.07 22.42
CA ILE A 569 1.73 15.78 21.16
C ILE A 569 2.93 16.65 20.81
N THR A 570 3.44 16.51 19.60
CA THR A 570 4.49 17.39 19.05
C THR A 570 3.96 18.06 17.78
N LEU A 571 4.05 19.40 17.73
CA LEU A 571 3.57 20.23 16.64
C LEU A 571 4.72 21.06 16.05
N LYS A 572 4.91 21.03 14.72
CA LYS A 572 5.95 21.81 14.03
C LYS A 572 5.34 22.62 12.89
N ALA A 573 5.56 23.93 12.88
CA ALA A 573 5.08 24.83 11.81
C ALA A 573 3.57 24.66 11.50
N CYS A 574 2.76 24.37 12.52
CA CYS A 574 1.30 24.22 12.40
C CYS A 574 0.59 25.52 12.75
N LYS A 575 -0.67 25.67 12.30
CA LYS A 575 -1.58 26.74 12.74
C LYS A 575 -3.01 26.23 12.85
N SER A 576 -3.87 27.01 13.53
CA SER A 576 -5.28 26.67 13.74
C SER A 576 -5.48 25.30 14.41
N VAL A 577 -4.70 25.00 15.47
CA VAL A 577 -4.74 23.72 16.17
C VAL A 577 -5.74 23.78 17.34
N ILE A 578 -6.62 22.79 17.42
CA ILE A 578 -7.61 22.63 18.50
C ILE A 578 -7.40 21.29 19.19
N ILE A 579 -7.18 21.31 20.52
CA ILE A 579 -7.12 20.11 21.36
C ILE A 579 -8.18 20.28 22.45
N SER A 580 -9.23 19.46 22.45
CA SER A 580 -10.34 19.65 23.39
C SER A 580 -11.12 18.40 23.72
N ASN A 581 -11.72 18.36 24.90
CA ASN A 581 -12.68 17.34 25.36
C ASN A 581 -12.16 15.89 25.31
N ASN A 582 -10.84 15.66 25.32
CA ASN A 582 -10.31 14.32 25.36
C ASN A 582 -10.44 13.76 26.78
N LYS A 583 -10.84 12.51 26.90
CA LYS A 583 -10.95 11.76 28.15
C LYS A 583 -9.66 10.98 28.40
N ILE A 584 -9.22 10.92 29.65
CA ILE A 584 -8.04 10.14 30.03
C ILE A 584 -8.45 9.10 31.08
N GLU A 585 -8.06 7.87 30.86
CA GLU A 585 -8.27 6.74 31.76
C GLU A 585 -6.91 6.15 32.16
N GLY A 586 -6.68 6.12 33.49
CA GLY A 586 -5.43 5.67 34.07
C GLY A 586 -4.30 6.70 33.98
N ASP A 587 -3.08 6.24 34.18
CA ASP A 587 -1.87 7.10 34.22
C ASP A 587 -1.17 7.17 32.85
N VAL A 588 -1.85 7.74 31.87
CA VAL A 588 -1.30 7.99 30.52
C VAL A 588 -0.03 8.84 30.62
N LEU A 589 1.02 8.45 29.92
CA LEU A 589 2.35 9.06 30.04
C LEU A 589 2.47 10.37 29.24
N GLY A 590 1.94 10.42 28.03
CA GLY A 590 2.07 11.55 27.09
C GLY A 590 1.12 12.72 27.40
N ARG A 591 1.50 13.61 28.36
CA ARG A 591 0.65 14.72 28.85
C ARG A 591 1.08 16.10 28.38
N THR A 592 2.14 16.21 27.58
CA THR A 592 2.68 17.48 27.13
C THR A 592 2.43 17.74 25.67
N VAL A 593 2.22 19.02 25.33
CA VAL A 593 2.14 19.51 23.95
C VAL A 593 3.37 20.37 23.68
N LYS A 594 4.34 19.82 22.96
CA LYS A 594 5.52 20.54 22.49
C LYS A 594 5.21 21.20 21.15
N PHE A 595 5.72 22.43 20.95
CA PHE A 595 5.53 23.13 19.69
C PHE A 595 6.80 23.86 19.25
N GLU A 596 7.09 23.80 17.95
CA GLU A 596 8.28 24.34 17.31
C GLU A 596 7.89 25.13 16.05
N ASN A 597 8.58 26.24 15.77
CA ASN A 597 8.37 27.07 14.58
C ASN A 597 6.92 27.54 14.37
N MET A 598 6.19 27.81 15.46
CA MET A 598 4.81 28.28 15.46
C MET A 598 4.50 29.13 16.70
N LYS A 599 3.40 29.88 16.66
CA LYS A 599 2.97 30.69 17.77
C LYS A 599 2.12 29.92 18.77
N SER A 600 2.30 30.13 20.05
CA SER A 600 1.46 29.51 21.10
C SER A 600 -0.02 29.86 20.96
N SER A 601 -0.33 31.04 20.36
CA SER A 601 -1.71 31.49 20.07
C SER A 601 -2.42 30.63 19.02
N ASP A 602 -1.67 29.90 18.16
CA ASP A 602 -2.22 29.02 17.14
C ASP A 602 -2.68 27.68 17.70
N ILE A 603 -2.46 27.44 19.00
CA ILE A 603 -2.87 26.23 19.71
C ILE A 603 -3.92 26.60 20.76
N LYS A 604 -5.15 26.12 20.58
CA LYS A 604 -6.25 26.27 21.56
C LYS A 604 -6.42 24.94 22.29
N ILE A 605 -6.11 24.93 23.60
CA ILE A 605 -6.40 23.78 24.48
C ILE A 605 -7.63 24.16 25.30
N GLY A 606 -8.79 23.58 24.91
CA GLY A 606 -10.04 23.75 25.66
C GLY A 606 -10.23 22.57 26.62
N LYS A 607 -10.96 22.73 27.72
CA LYS A 607 -11.37 21.68 28.71
C LYS A 607 -10.53 20.36 28.71
N ASN A 608 -9.22 20.50 28.73
CA ASN A 608 -8.27 19.39 28.81
C ASN A 608 -7.21 19.70 29.86
N PRO A 609 -7.45 19.42 31.13
CA PRO A 609 -6.47 19.73 32.20
C PRO A 609 -5.18 18.90 32.08
N PHE A 610 -5.13 17.92 31.19
CA PHE A 610 -4.01 16.98 31.06
C PHE A 610 -2.89 17.46 30.15
N PHE A 611 -3.24 18.24 29.11
CA PHE A 611 -2.24 18.69 28.15
C PHE A 611 -1.65 20.03 28.57
N GLN A 612 -0.36 20.02 28.91
CA GLN A 612 0.39 21.22 29.24
C GLN A 612 1.27 21.61 28.07
N LYS A 613 1.19 22.89 27.66
CA LYS A 613 2.08 23.43 26.62
C LYS A 613 3.51 23.55 27.14
N ILE A 614 4.45 23.03 26.38
CA ILE A 614 5.90 23.24 26.58
C ILE A 614 6.49 23.75 25.27
N LYS A 615 7.56 24.58 25.38
CA LYS A 615 8.23 25.21 24.23
C LYS A 615 9.38 24.36 23.73
#